data_4cd90ddfdc2ec618d2358e9a567684a5
#
_entry.id   4cd90ddfdc2ec618d2358e9a567684a5
#
_cell.length_a   1.000
_cell.length_b   1.000
_cell.length_c   1.000
_cell.angle_alpha   90.00
_cell.angle_beta   90.00
_cell.angle_gamma   90.00
#
_symmetry.space_group_name_H-M   'P 1'
#
loop_
_entity.id
_entity.type
_entity.pdbx_description
1 polymer ?
#
loop_
_entity_poly.entity_id
_entity_poly.type
_entity_poly.pdbx_seq_one_letter_code
_entity_poly.pdbx_strand_id
1 'polypeptide(L)' 'MCLAIPYKVLEVKDNSRAEIELAGARQEVSLELLPEVKAGDWVLVNLGCAITKIEENEAKEILQLYQEIAEIKIT' A
#
# COMPACT_ATOMS: atom_id res chain seq x y z
N MET A 1 -7.12 -15.11 -7.49
CA MET A 1 -7.57 -13.76 -7.14
C MET A 1 -6.42 -12.93 -6.62
N CYS A 2 -6.26 -11.74 -7.15
CA CYS A 2 -5.21 -10.85 -6.69
C CYS A 2 -5.73 -10.02 -5.53
N LEU A 3 -4.95 -10.01 -4.46
CA LEU A 3 -5.28 -9.21 -3.29
C LEU A 3 -4.42 -7.94 -3.29
N ALA A 4 -5.07 -6.81 -3.18
CA ALA A 4 -4.38 -5.55 -3.05
C ALA A 4 -4.05 -5.31 -1.59
N ILE A 5 -2.84 -4.91 -1.30
CA ILE A 5 -2.37 -4.70 0.06
C ILE A 5 -2.19 -3.20 0.28
N PRO A 6 -2.66 -2.65 1.41
CA PRO A 6 -2.46 -1.23 1.69
C PRO A 6 -1.02 -0.95 2.11
N TYR A 7 -0.46 0.10 1.54
CA TYR A 7 0.87 0.58 1.88
C TYR A 7 0.82 2.08 2.12
N LYS A 8 1.70 2.55 2.98
CA LYS A 8 1.83 3.97 3.22
C LYS A 8 2.88 4.56 2.29
N VAL A 9 2.56 5.66 1.65
CA VAL A 9 3.50 6.35 0.78
C VAL A 9 4.47 7.15 1.63
N LEU A 10 5.76 6.86 1.50
CA LEU A 10 6.81 7.58 2.22
C LEU A 10 7.31 8.78 1.45
N GLU A 11 7.53 8.60 0.16
CA GLU A 11 8.09 9.64 -0.68
C GLU A 11 7.62 9.46 -2.11
N VAL A 12 7.21 10.57 -2.72
CA VAL A 12 6.87 10.56 -4.14
C VAL A 12 8.09 11.05 -4.90
N LYS A 13 8.52 10.25 -5.86
CA LYS A 13 9.70 10.55 -6.66
C LYS A 13 9.29 11.05 -8.03
N ASP A 14 10.25 11.56 -8.77
CA ASP A 14 10.02 11.92 -10.15
C ASP A 14 9.67 10.67 -10.96
N ASN A 15 9.14 10.84 -12.15
CA ASN A 15 8.84 9.74 -13.06
C ASN A 15 7.68 8.85 -12.59
N SER A 16 6.73 9.46 -11.86
CA SER A 16 5.51 8.75 -11.44
C SER A 16 5.82 7.50 -10.63
N ARG A 17 6.77 7.62 -9.70
CA ARG A 17 7.13 6.51 -8.82
C ARG A 17 7.10 6.99 -7.37
N ALA A 18 6.91 6.06 -6.47
CA ALA A 18 6.88 6.38 -5.05
C ALA A 18 7.51 5.26 -4.25
N GLU A 19 8.09 5.63 -3.12
CA GLU A 19 8.55 4.66 -2.15
C GLU A 19 7.44 4.44 -1.14
N ILE A 20 7.11 3.19 -0.91
CA ILE A 20 6.03 2.81 0.00
C ILE A 20 6.54 1.87 1.07
N GLU A 21 5.79 1.77 2.16
CA GLU A 21 6.20 0.97 3.30
C GLU A 21 5.02 0.25 3.91
N LEU A 22 5.26 -0.99 4.35
CA LEU A 22 4.33 -1.71 5.19
C LEU A 22 5.14 -2.54 6.18
N ALA A 23 4.92 -2.27 7.48
CA ALA A 23 5.57 -3.03 8.56
C ALA A 23 7.09 -3.09 8.41
N GLY A 24 7.69 -1.99 8.02
CA GLY A 24 9.14 -1.91 7.87
C GLY A 24 9.69 -2.35 6.53
N ALA A 25 8.88 -2.99 5.72
CA ALA A 25 9.31 -3.40 4.38
C ALA A 25 9.03 -2.27 3.39
N ARG A 26 10.04 -1.86 2.66
CA ARG A 26 9.93 -0.76 1.70
C ARG A 26 10.09 -1.28 0.28
N GLN A 27 9.37 -0.65 -0.63
CA GLN A 27 9.55 -0.93 -2.05
C GLN A 27 9.12 0.27 -2.87
N GLU A 28 9.52 0.26 -4.12
CA GLU A 28 9.17 1.32 -5.05
C GLU A 28 8.06 0.84 -5.97
N VAL A 29 7.07 1.70 -6.19
CA VAL A 29 5.93 1.32 -7.03
C VAL A 29 5.65 2.43 -8.03
N SER A 30 4.91 2.07 -9.07
CA SER A 30 4.46 3.01 -10.08
C SER A 30 3.23 3.76 -9.60
N LEU A 31 3.19 5.06 -9.90
CA LEU A 31 2.03 5.90 -9.62
C LEU A 31 1.34 6.34 -10.92
N GLU A 32 1.54 5.63 -12.01
CA GLU A 32 0.97 6.05 -13.28
C GLU A 32 -0.56 6.14 -13.23
N LEU A 33 -1.18 5.27 -12.44
CA LEU A 33 -2.63 5.29 -12.28
C LEU A 33 -3.11 6.28 -11.24
N LEU A 34 -2.22 6.76 -10.38
CA LEU A 34 -2.57 7.66 -9.28
C LEU A 34 -1.58 8.82 -9.18
N PRO A 35 -1.55 9.70 -10.17
CA PRO A 35 -0.55 10.77 -10.17
C PRO A 35 -0.73 11.81 -9.07
N GLU A 36 -1.86 11.78 -8.38
CA GLU A 36 -2.16 12.77 -7.35
C GLU A 36 -1.72 12.35 -5.95
N VAL A 37 -1.18 11.16 -5.80
CA VAL A 37 -0.77 10.65 -4.49
C VAL A 37 0.39 11.47 -3.93
N LYS A 38 0.36 11.68 -2.62
CA LYS A 38 1.38 12.44 -1.90
C LYS A 38 1.93 11.61 -0.75
N ALA A 39 3.10 12.03 -0.24
CA ALA A 39 3.67 11.38 0.93
C ALA A 39 2.68 11.44 2.09
N GLY A 40 2.54 10.34 2.78
CA GLY A 40 1.59 10.20 3.87
C GLY A 40 0.27 9.59 3.48
N ASP A 41 -0.02 9.51 2.19
CA ASP A 41 -1.24 8.86 1.72
C ASP A 41 -1.12 7.34 1.82
N TRP A 42 -2.27 6.68 1.88
CA TRP A 42 -2.34 5.24 1.83
C TRP A 42 -2.87 4.81 0.48
N VAL A 43 -2.26 3.78 -0.08
CA VAL A 43 -2.67 3.27 -1.40
C VAL A 43 -2.74 1.76 -1.37
N LEU A 44 -3.60 1.21 -2.21
CA LEU A 44 -3.62 -0.22 -2.46
C LEU A 44 -2.66 -0.51 -3.60
N VAL A 45 -1.83 -1.53 -3.42
CA VAL A 45 -0.79 -1.87 -4.39
C VAL A 45 -0.99 -3.29 -4.87
N ASN A 46 -0.86 -3.48 -6.17
CA ASN A 46 -0.93 -4.79 -6.77
C ASN A 46 0.04 -4.82 -7.95
N LEU A 47 0.87 -5.86 -8.01
CA LEU A 47 1.82 -6.06 -9.10
C LEU A 47 2.74 -4.87 -9.32
N GLY A 48 3.19 -4.25 -8.23
CA GLY A 48 4.14 -3.14 -8.31
C GLY A 48 3.54 -1.82 -8.73
N CYS A 49 2.22 -1.71 -8.71
CA CYS A 49 1.52 -0.50 -9.14
C CYS A 49 0.50 -0.09 -8.10
N ALA A 50 0.48 1.20 -7.76
CA ALA A 50 -0.57 1.72 -6.89
C ALA A 50 -1.85 1.85 -7.71
N ILE A 51 -2.92 1.22 -7.26
CA ILE A 51 -4.14 1.14 -8.04
C ILE A 51 -5.27 1.99 -7.48
N THR A 52 -5.27 2.27 -6.19
CA THR A 52 -6.36 3.03 -5.57
C THR A 52 -5.82 3.73 -4.33
N LYS A 53 -6.25 4.97 -4.14
CA LYS A 53 -5.95 5.70 -2.92
C LYS A 53 -7.07 5.39 -1.91
N ILE A 54 -6.69 5.10 -0.67
CA ILE A 54 -7.66 4.82 0.38
C ILE A 54 -7.38 5.71 1.58
N GLU A 55 -8.34 5.78 2.49
CA GLU A 55 -8.16 6.53 3.71
C GLU A 55 -7.45 5.70 4.76
N GLU A 56 -6.82 6.37 5.70
CA GLU A 56 -6.05 5.70 6.73
C GLU A 56 -6.91 4.69 7.51
N ASN A 57 -8.15 5.05 7.81
CA ASN A 57 -9.03 4.14 8.55
C ASN A 57 -9.31 2.87 7.77
N GLU A 58 -9.53 3.00 6.46
CA GLU A 58 -9.74 1.83 5.61
C GLU A 58 -8.49 0.96 5.56
N ALA A 59 -7.32 1.60 5.47
CA ALA A 59 -6.07 0.86 5.44
C ALA A 59 -5.89 0.05 6.72
N LYS A 60 -6.19 0.66 7.86
CA LYS A 60 -6.06 -0.02 9.14
C LYS A 60 -7.00 -1.21 9.24
N GLU A 61 -8.22 -1.07 8.76
CA GLU A 61 -9.18 -2.18 8.79
C GLU A 61 -8.70 -3.35 7.93
N ILE A 62 -8.21 -3.05 6.74
CA ILE A 62 -7.72 -4.08 5.84
C ILE A 62 -6.51 -4.78 6.42
N LEU A 63 -5.57 -4.01 6.98
CA LEU A 63 -4.38 -4.59 7.58
C LEU A 63 -4.71 -5.45 8.78
N GLN A 64 -5.72 -5.07 9.55
CA GLN A 64 -6.15 -5.87 10.67
C GLN A 64 -6.67 -7.23 10.22
N LEU A 65 -7.42 -7.26 9.12
CA LEU A 65 -7.90 -8.52 8.58
C LEU A 65 -6.76 -9.42 8.12
N TYR A 66 -5.76 -8.84 7.45
CA TYR A 66 -4.59 -9.62 7.04
C TYR A 66 -3.83 -10.15 8.24
N GLN A 67 -3.72 -9.35 9.29
CA GLN A 67 -3.02 -9.75 10.49
C GLN A 67 -3.72 -10.95 11.15
N GLU A 68 -5.05 -10.93 11.21
CA GLU A 68 -5.81 -12.03 11.77
C GLU A 68 -5.61 -13.31 10.99
N ILE A 69 -5.60 -13.20 9.66
CA ILE A 69 -5.37 -14.36 8.81
C ILE A 69 -3.96 -14.92 9.03
N ALA A 70 -2.97 -14.03 9.15
CA ALA A 70 -1.60 -14.46 9.37
C ALA A 70 -1.46 -15.17 10.73
N GLU A 71 -2.13 -14.67 11.76
CA GLU A 71 -2.10 -15.31 13.06
C GLU A 71 -2.70 -16.70 13.02
N ILE A 72 -3.80 -16.86 12.31
CA ILE A 72 -4.43 -18.16 12.17
C ILE A 72 -3.51 -19.14 11.47
N LYS A 73 -2.79 -18.67 10.46
CA LYS A 73 -1.85 -19.51 9.74
C LYS A 73 -0.67 -19.93 10.56
N ILE A 74 -0.19 -19.07 11.43
CA ILE A 74 0.99 -19.33 12.24
C ILE A 74 0.67 -20.29 13.35
N THR A 75 -0.51 -20.24 13.89
CA THR A 75 -0.92 -21.15 14.96
C THR A 75 -1.52 -22.43 14.40
#